data_5d03588382663b69b0f93bb4f91ba400
#
_entry.id   5d03588382663b69b0f93bb4f91ba400
#
_cell.length_a   1.000
_cell.length_b   1.000
_cell.length_c   1.000
_cell.angle_alpha   90.00
_cell.angle_beta   90.00
_cell.angle_gamma   90.00
#
_symmetry.space_group_name_H-M   'P 1'
#
loop_
_entity.id
_entity.type
_entity.pdbx_description
1 polymer ?
#
loop_
_entity_poly.entity_id
_entity_poly.type
_entity_poly.pdbx_seq_one_letter_code
_entity_poly.pdbx_strand_id
1 'polypeptide(L)'
;SDAADGIPLERPLDIVDTEVLSQEEAAARRERSTLRSIWGYEREWRDTTLGYAKDAPLTQLAMIIDPPDGHLPALTPAAAAARAAAVGRGGEQAVPTGPEDMNSWVRCITQGLPNMMMPTVYNNGLQIVQGPGTVAIQKEMIHETRLIPIGDNPHLSADLTQWLGDSRGYWEGNTLVVEVTNFNGRVSFQGSSKDMKLTERFTRISPELLEYEFTIDDPAVWTAPWTAVFPFVMDDSQYELIEYACHEGNYAMTNILSGARASEQDSE
;
A
#
# COMPACT_ATOMS: atom_id res chain seq x y z
N SER A 1 -16.33 10.29 -29.14
CA SER A 1 -17.11 11.22 -28.33
C SER A 1 -17.81 10.48 -27.25
N ASP A 2 -17.53 9.90 -26.29
CA ASP A 2 -18.41 9.41 -25.20
C ASP A 2 -17.63 8.87 -24.00
N ALA A 3 -16.34 9.17 -23.99
CA ALA A 3 -15.49 8.89 -22.82
C ALA A 3 -15.54 10.01 -21.75
N ALA A 4 -16.39 11.03 -21.97
CA ALA A 4 -16.52 12.15 -21.03
C ALA A 4 -17.60 11.93 -19.97
N ASP A 5 -18.48 10.97 -20.18
CA ASP A 5 -19.52 10.63 -19.21
C ASP A 5 -19.02 9.49 -18.32
N GLY A 6 -18.02 9.80 -17.51
CA GLY A 6 -17.43 8.96 -16.49
C GLY A 6 -17.81 7.49 -16.55
N ILE A 7 -16.85 6.60 -16.79
CA ILE A 7 -17.07 5.20 -16.48
C ILE A 7 -17.57 5.20 -15.04
N PRO A 8 -18.79 4.73 -14.76
CA PRO A 8 -19.27 4.69 -13.40
C PRO A 8 -18.21 3.94 -12.59
N LEU A 9 -17.85 4.44 -11.42
CA LEU A 9 -17.09 3.67 -10.43
C LEU A 9 -17.87 2.43 -9.96
N GLU A 10 -19.09 2.29 -10.45
CA GLU A 10 -19.93 1.10 -10.39
C GLU A 10 -19.35 0.04 -11.32
N ARG A 11 -18.31 -0.63 -10.91
CA ARG A 11 -18.19 -2.01 -11.37
C ARG A 11 -19.42 -2.74 -10.82
N PRO A 12 -20.20 -3.43 -11.66
CA PRO A 12 -21.19 -4.36 -11.14
C PRO A 12 -20.40 -5.37 -10.31
N LEU A 13 -20.41 -5.16 -9.01
CA LEU A 13 -19.92 -6.15 -8.08
C LEU A 13 -21.04 -7.19 -8.05
N ASP A 14 -20.90 -8.27 -8.81
CA ASP A 14 -21.62 -9.51 -8.59
C ASP A 14 -21.15 -10.11 -7.25
N ILE A 15 -21.13 -9.28 -6.21
CA ILE A 15 -20.85 -9.72 -4.86
C ILE A 15 -22.17 -10.27 -4.33
N VAL A 16 -22.32 -11.55 -4.44
CA VAL A 16 -23.36 -12.31 -3.78
C VAL A 16 -23.24 -12.07 -2.28
N ASP A 17 -24.28 -11.50 -1.64
CA ASP A 17 -24.44 -11.31 -0.20
C ASP A 17 -23.66 -10.18 0.51
N THR A 18 -23.29 -9.10 -0.14
CA THR A 18 -22.93 -7.90 0.61
C THR A 18 -24.19 -7.01 0.78
N GLU A 19 -24.62 -6.82 2.01
CA GLU A 19 -25.57 -5.76 2.35
C GLU A 19 -25.01 -4.44 1.85
N VAL A 20 -25.73 -3.84 0.89
CA VAL A 20 -25.44 -2.47 0.46
C VAL A 20 -25.74 -1.59 1.66
N LEU A 21 -24.68 -1.09 2.31
CA LEU A 21 -24.85 -0.17 3.43
C LEU A 21 -25.60 1.07 2.94
N SER A 22 -26.62 1.46 3.67
CA SER A 22 -27.26 2.76 3.46
C SER A 22 -26.21 3.88 3.65
N GLN A 23 -26.44 5.05 3.08
CA GLN A 23 -25.54 6.20 3.27
C GLN A 23 -25.33 6.54 4.76
N GLU A 24 -26.36 6.34 5.58
CA GLU A 24 -26.33 6.58 7.01
C GLU A 24 -25.44 5.54 7.74
N GLU A 25 -25.56 4.27 7.40
CA GLU A 25 -24.70 3.20 7.94
C GLU A 25 -23.25 3.35 7.51
N ALA A 26 -23.01 3.74 6.26
CA ALA A 26 -21.68 4.05 5.75
C ALA A 26 -21.06 5.25 6.48
N ALA A 27 -21.84 6.32 6.71
CA ALA A 27 -21.42 7.48 7.48
C ALA A 27 -21.12 7.12 8.94
N ALA A 28 -21.99 6.34 9.59
CA ALA A 28 -21.79 5.88 10.97
C ALA A 28 -20.59 4.92 11.09
N ARG A 29 -20.29 4.13 10.06
CA ARG A 29 -19.09 3.27 10.01
C ARG A 29 -17.82 4.09 9.83
N ARG A 30 -17.88 5.14 8.98
CA ARG A 30 -16.78 6.11 8.84
C ARG A 30 -16.50 6.82 10.17
N GLU A 31 -17.51 7.30 10.85
CA GLU A 31 -17.39 7.97 12.14
C GLU A 31 -16.79 7.03 13.20
N ARG A 32 -17.24 5.78 13.29
CA ARG A 32 -16.66 4.77 14.18
C ARG A 32 -15.22 4.42 13.83
N SER A 33 -14.85 4.36 12.55
CA SER A 33 -13.48 4.08 12.12
C SER A 33 -12.53 5.25 12.41
N THR A 34 -13.05 6.49 12.31
CA THR A 34 -12.28 7.70 12.67
C THR A 34 -12.13 7.87 14.17
N LEU A 35 -13.08 7.37 14.98
CA LEU A 35 -13.02 7.41 16.45
C LEU A 35 -12.08 6.34 17.04
N ARG A 36 -11.86 5.24 16.36
CA ARG A 36 -10.87 4.23 16.74
C ARG A 36 -9.50 4.59 16.16
N SER A 37 -8.82 5.53 16.77
CA SER A 37 -7.42 5.76 16.49
C SER A 37 -6.61 4.54 16.90
N ILE A 38 -6.20 3.74 15.94
CA ILE A 38 -5.29 2.61 16.13
C ILE A 38 -3.92 3.11 16.63
N TRP A 39 -3.63 4.41 16.47
CA TRP A 39 -2.32 5.00 16.72
C TRP A 39 -2.31 6.18 17.69
N GLY A 40 -3.43 6.51 18.33
CA GLY A 40 -3.49 7.58 19.34
C GLY A 40 -3.23 9.00 18.81
N TYR A 41 -3.22 9.20 17.49
CA TYR A 41 -3.02 10.54 16.92
C TYR A 41 -4.25 11.42 17.08
N GLU A 42 -4.04 12.66 17.48
CA GLU A 42 -5.08 13.67 17.53
C GLU A 42 -5.70 13.89 16.14
N ARG A 43 -6.97 14.32 16.14
CA ARG A 43 -7.75 14.43 14.90
C ARG A 43 -7.13 15.39 13.88
N GLU A 44 -6.45 16.42 14.37
CA GLU A 44 -5.78 17.46 13.58
C GLU A 44 -4.60 16.92 12.76
N TRP A 45 -3.97 15.84 13.22
CA TRP A 45 -2.82 15.23 12.57
C TRP A 45 -3.20 14.16 11.56
N ARG A 46 -4.50 13.89 11.41
CA ARG A 46 -4.95 12.92 10.42
C ARG A 46 -5.19 13.63 9.12
N ASP A 47 -4.69 13.03 8.07
CA ASP A 47 -5.05 13.43 6.73
C ASP A 47 -6.56 13.18 6.52
N THR A 48 -7.33 14.27 6.58
CA THR A 48 -8.78 14.22 6.39
C THR A 48 -9.16 14.04 4.92
N THR A 49 -8.17 14.15 4.02
CA THR A 49 -8.33 13.95 2.58
C THR A 49 -8.11 12.51 2.17
N LEU A 50 -7.86 11.60 3.14
CA LEU A 50 -7.72 10.18 2.84
C LEU A 50 -8.79 9.73 1.86
N GLY A 51 -8.49 9.85 0.62
CA GLY A 51 -8.91 9.23 -0.63
C GLY A 51 -10.38 8.96 -0.88
N TYR A 52 -11.18 9.07 0.11
CA TYR A 52 -12.61 8.96 -0.03
C TYR A 52 -13.15 10.38 -0.05
N ALA A 53 -13.34 10.91 -1.24
CA ALA A 53 -14.07 12.16 -1.38
C ALA A 53 -15.25 12.12 -0.42
N LYS A 54 -15.36 13.09 0.48
CA LYS A 54 -16.39 13.13 1.54
C LYS A 54 -17.78 12.92 0.98
N ASP A 55 -17.95 13.21 -0.29
CA ASP A 55 -19.22 13.25 -1.02
C ASP A 55 -19.30 12.18 -2.13
N ALA A 56 -18.26 11.38 -2.36
CA ALA A 56 -18.34 10.28 -3.31
C ALA A 56 -19.24 9.17 -2.73
N PRO A 57 -20.25 8.71 -3.47
CA PRO A 57 -21.00 7.55 -3.05
C PRO A 57 -20.03 6.38 -2.86
N LEU A 58 -20.17 5.66 -1.75
CA LEU A 58 -19.43 4.40 -1.54
C LEU A 58 -20.04 3.36 -2.46
N THR A 59 -19.64 3.37 -3.71
CA THR A 59 -20.07 2.41 -4.72
C THR A 59 -19.30 1.11 -4.62
N GLN A 60 -18.15 1.14 -3.91
CA GLN A 60 -17.27 0.00 -3.73
C GLN A 60 -17.23 -0.42 -2.25
N LEU A 61 -17.75 -1.59 -1.94
CA LEU A 61 -17.83 -2.12 -0.57
C LEU A 61 -16.53 -2.78 -0.11
N ALA A 62 -15.73 -3.28 -1.04
CA ALA A 62 -14.46 -3.91 -0.78
C ALA A 62 -13.40 -3.36 -1.74
N MET A 63 -12.17 -3.25 -1.24
CA MET A 63 -11.02 -2.91 -2.09
C MET A 63 -10.58 -4.09 -2.96
N ILE A 64 -10.79 -5.32 -2.47
CA ILE A 64 -10.51 -6.54 -3.22
C ILE A 64 -11.66 -6.78 -4.19
N ILE A 65 -11.32 -6.93 -5.47
CA ILE A 65 -12.26 -7.13 -6.57
C ILE A 65 -12.13 -8.52 -7.20
N ASP A 66 -11.02 -9.17 -6.95
CA ASP A 66 -10.78 -10.56 -7.32
C ASP A 66 -9.98 -11.22 -6.18
N PRO A 67 -10.52 -12.25 -5.51
CA PRO A 67 -11.84 -12.90 -5.74
C PRO A 67 -13.04 -11.96 -5.53
N PRO A 68 -14.16 -12.25 -6.22
CA PRO A 68 -15.34 -11.36 -6.22
C PRO A 68 -16.09 -11.31 -4.87
N ASP A 69 -15.76 -12.20 -3.94
CA ASP A 69 -16.29 -12.16 -2.57
C ASP A 69 -15.66 -11.07 -1.70
N GLY A 70 -14.69 -10.33 -2.23
CA GLY A 70 -14.03 -9.21 -1.54
C GLY A 70 -13.05 -9.63 -0.45
N HIS A 71 -12.66 -10.90 -0.39
CA HIS A 71 -11.74 -11.45 0.61
C HIS A 71 -10.44 -11.91 -0.03
N LEU A 72 -9.38 -11.90 0.77
CA LEU A 72 -8.12 -12.50 0.35
C LEU A 72 -8.28 -14.01 0.15
N PRO A 73 -7.64 -14.62 -0.86
CA PRO A 73 -7.60 -16.06 -1.01
C PRO A 73 -7.02 -16.74 0.23
N ALA A 74 -7.35 -18.02 0.41
CA ALA A 74 -6.79 -18.81 1.49
C ALA A 74 -5.25 -18.85 1.40
N LEU A 75 -4.61 -18.85 2.55
CA LEU A 75 -3.17 -19.08 2.63
C LEU A 75 -2.84 -20.52 2.25
N THR A 76 -1.67 -20.72 1.67
CA THR A 76 -1.11 -22.07 1.53
C THR A 76 -0.90 -22.69 2.91
N PRO A 77 -0.89 -24.03 3.05
CA PRO A 77 -0.64 -24.66 4.34
C PRO A 77 0.67 -24.22 5.00
N ALA A 78 1.73 -23.97 4.21
CA ALA A 78 3.02 -23.49 4.70
C ALA A 78 2.94 -22.07 5.24
N ALA A 79 2.29 -21.16 4.51
CA ALA A 79 2.11 -19.78 4.92
C ALA A 79 1.19 -19.68 6.16
N ALA A 80 0.13 -20.48 6.23
CA ALA A 80 -0.75 -20.54 7.40
C ALA A 80 0.01 -21.02 8.65
N ALA A 81 0.82 -22.05 8.52
CA ALA A 81 1.65 -22.54 9.62
C ALA A 81 2.69 -21.50 10.08
N ALA A 82 3.36 -20.82 9.14
CA ALA A 82 4.31 -19.76 9.43
C ALA A 82 3.65 -18.57 10.16
N ARG A 83 2.45 -18.16 9.71
CA ARG A 83 1.67 -17.09 10.34
C ARG A 83 1.23 -17.47 11.75
N ALA A 84 0.75 -18.68 11.95
CA ALA A 84 0.37 -19.19 13.28
C ALA A 84 1.57 -19.23 14.23
N ALA A 85 2.73 -19.67 13.76
CA ALA A 85 3.97 -19.68 14.55
C ALA A 85 4.45 -18.26 14.89
N ALA A 86 4.24 -17.27 14.00
CA ALA A 86 4.57 -15.87 14.27
C ALA A 86 3.63 -15.29 15.35
N VAL A 87 2.33 -15.55 15.25
CA VAL A 87 1.35 -15.12 16.27
C VAL A 87 1.61 -15.78 17.61
N GLY A 88 1.96 -17.07 17.63
CA GLY A 88 2.29 -17.81 18.88
C GLY A 88 3.55 -17.31 19.60
N ARG A 89 4.45 -16.62 18.88
CA ARG A 89 5.64 -15.95 19.44
C ARG A 89 5.39 -14.51 19.85
N GLY A 90 4.28 -13.94 19.44
CA GLY A 90 4.06 -12.50 19.36
C GLY A 90 3.09 -11.90 20.33
N GLY A 91 2.99 -12.42 21.50
CA GLY A 91 2.56 -11.56 22.62
C GLY A 91 3.70 -10.71 23.16
N GLU A 92 4.91 -11.20 23.10
CA GLU A 92 6.13 -10.47 23.43
C GLU A 92 6.77 -10.00 22.14
N GLN A 93 6.68 -8.71 21.87
CA GLN A 93 7.51 -8.08 20.84
C GLN A 93 8.95 -8.39 21.25
N ALA A 94 9.65 -9.20 20.44
CA ALA A 94 11.04 -9.51 20.75
C ALA A 94 11.79 -8.20 20.95
N VAL A 95 12.46 -8.06 22.07
CA VAL A 95 13.26 -6.88 22.38
C VAL A 95 14.30 -6.73 21.27
N PRO A 96 14.33 -5.61 20.54
CA PRO A 96 15.22 -5.48 19.40
C PRO A 96 16.66 -5.45 19.87
N THR A 97 17.50 -6.28 19.27
CA THR A 97 18.93 -6.37 19.57
C THR A 97 19.73 -5.34 18.78
N GLY A 98 19.21 -4.89 17.64
CA GLY A 98 19.81 -3.91 16.78
C GLY A 98 18.82 -3.22 15.85
N PRO A 99 19.29 -2.25 15.04
CA PRO A 99 18.45 -1.55 14.07
C PRO A 99 17.79 -2.49 13.05
N GLU A 100 18.42 -3.62 12.75
CA GLU A 100 17.95 -4.59 11.77
C GLU A 100 16.68 -5.31 12.20
N ASP A 101 16.40 -5.36 13.49
CA ASP A 101 15.18 -5.94 14.04
C ASP A 101 13.97 -5.01 13.93
N MET A 102 14.23 -3.74 13.58
CA MET A 102 13.19 -2.74 13.34
C MET A 102 12.67 -2.82 11.90
N ASN A 103 11.38 -2.53 11.73
CA ASN A 103 10.81 -2.51 10.39
C ASN A 103 11.42 -1.40 9.50
N SER A 104 11.35 -1.57 8.20
CA SER A 104 11.95 -0.66 7.22
C SER A 104 11.40 0.77 7.27
N TRP A 105 10.14 0.93 7.66
CA TRP A 105 9.50 2.24 7.80
C TRP A 105 10.11 3.03 8.97
N VAL A 106 10.20 2.42 10.17
CA VAL A 106 10.84 3.06 11.34
C VAL A 106 12.30 3.40 11.05
N ARG A 107 12.96 2.63 10.19
CA ARG A 107 14.34 2.87 9.74
C ARG A 107 14.46 3.89 8.61
N CYS A 108 13.38 4.52 8.19
CA CYS A 108 13.35 5.47 7.06
C CYS A 108 13.90 4.89 5.74
N ILE A 109 13.70 3.59 5.50
CA ILE A 109 14.18 2.94 4.28
C ILE A 109 13.09 2.91 3.22
N THR A 110 11.96 2.27 3.52
CA THR A 110 10.84 2.11 2.58
C THR A 110 9.60 1.58 3.26
N GLN A 111 8.44 1.85 2.68
CA GLN A 111 7.19 1.15 3.01
C GLN A 111 7.02 -0.15 2.20
N GLY A 112 7.79 -0.32 1.12
CA GLY A 112 7.63 -1.42 0.18
C GLY A 112 6.43 -1.28 -0.74
N LEU A 113 6.30 -2.18 -1.73
CA LEU A 113 5.17 -2.23 -2.65
C LEU A 113 4.21 -3.37 -2.29
N PRO A 114 2.90 -3.17 -2.49
CA PRO A 114 2.21 -1.93 -2.87
C PRO A 114 1.95 -0.97 -1.70
N ASN A 115 2.52 -1.18 -0.48
CA ASN A 115 2.25 -0.34 0.69
C ASN A 115 2.48 1.16 0.43
N MET A 116 3.53 1.54 -0.31
CA MET A 116 3.77 2.96 -0.59
C MET A 116 2.63 3.62 -1.38
N MET A 117 1.82 2.84 -2.08
CA MET A 117 0.64 3.32 -2.81
C MET A 117 -0.61 3.34 -1.94
N MET A 118 -0.56 2.73 -0.76
CA MET A 118 -1.71 2.64 0.14
C MET A 118 -1.85 3.90 0.99
N PRO A 119 -3.10 4.28 1.35
CA PRO A 119 -3.31 5.39 2.26
C PRO A 119 -2.82 5.06 3.67
N THR A 120 -2.19 6.05 4.28
CA THR A 120 -1.75 6.05 5.69
C THR A 120 -2.45 7.17 6.46
N VAL A 121 -2.14 7.32 7.74
CA VAL A 121 -2.79 8.35 8.59
C VAL A 121 -2.39 9.79 8.22
N TYR A 122 -1.25 9.98 7.55
CA TYR A 122 -0.73 11.28 7.10
C TYR A 122 0.27 11.10 5.96
N ASN A 123 0.68 12.18 5.31
CA ASN A 123 1.67 12.22 4.21
C ASN A 123 1.31 11.27 3.06
N ASN A 124 0.06 11.36 2.58
CA ASN A 124 -0.45 10.50 1.50
C ASN A 124 -0.18 11.05 0.10
N GLY A 125 0.42 12.22 -0.01
CA GLY A 125 0.71 12.85 -1.29
C GLY A 125 1.51 11.93 -2.21
N LEU A 126 1.09 11.89 -3.47
CA LEU A 126 1.75 11.19 -4.56
C LEU A 126 1.97 12.17 -5.70
N GLN A 127 3.19 12.23 -6.23
CA GLN A 127 3.49 12.93 -7.46
C GLN A 127 3.90 11.93 -8.53
N ILE A 128 3.23 11.97 -9.68
CA ILE A 128 3.52 11.13 -10.84
C ILE A 128 4.06 12.03 -11.94
N VAL A 129 5.31 11.81 -12.32
CA VAL A 129 6.00 12.57 -13.37
C VAL A 129 6.30 11.66 -14.55
N GLN A 130 5.89 12.10 -15.75
CA GLN A 130 6.13 11.37 -16.97
C GLN A 130 7.26 12.06 -17.77
N GLY A 131 8.25 11.27 -18.15
CA GLY A 131 9.33 11.68 -19.04
C GLY A 131 9.49 10.73 -20.22
N PRO A 132 10.36 11.04 -21.18
CA PRO A 132 10.65 10.14 -22.29
C PRO A 132 11.18 8.79 -21.76
N GLY A 133 10.44 7.71 -22.00
CA GLY A 133 10.82 6.36 -21.63
C GLY A 133 10.85 6.05 -20.14
N THR A 134 10.31 6.93 -19.28
CA THR A 134 10.30 6.72 -17.82
C THR A 134 9.11 7.39 -17.17
N VAL A 135 8.52 6.75 -16.18
CA VAL A 135 7.60 7.34 -15.22
C VAL A 135 8.26 7.31 -13.85
N ALA A 136 8.19 8.43 -13.13
CA ALA A 136 8.62 8.52 -11.74
C ALA A 136 7.38 8.69 -10.84
N ILE A 137 7.31 7.92 -9.75
CA ILE A 137 6.29 8.05 -8.72
C ILE A 137 6.99 8.40 -7.42
N GLN A 138 6.72 9.58 -6.92
CA GLN A 138 7.22 10.04 -5.62
C GLN A 138 6.09 9.97 -4.59
N LYS A 139 6.34 9.27 -3.49
CA LYS A 139 5.51 9.27 -2.30
C LYS A 139 6.07 10.29 -1.31
N GLU A 140 5.21 11.09 -0.72
CA GLU A 140 5.59 12.05 0.31
C GLU A 140 6.16 11.33 1.54
N MET A 141 5.47 10.31 2.04
CA MET A 141 5.96 9.48 3.13
C MET A 141 7.33 8.89 2.81
N ILE A 142 8.33 9.17 3.65
CA ILE A 142 9.75 8.77 3.49
C ILE A 142 10.41 9.42 2.24
N HIS A 143 9.73 10.33 1.52
CA HIS A 143 10.15 10.93 0.24
C HIS A 143 10.68 9.90 -0.77
N GLU A 144 10.09 8.70 -0.73
CA GLU A 144 10.51 7.59 -1.57
C GLU A 144 10.13 7.81 -3.03
N THR A 145 11.10 7.67 -3.93
CA THR A 145 10.88 7.84 -5.37
C THR A 145 11.16 6.53 -6.09
N ARG A 146 10.20 6.11 -6.90
CA ARG A 146 10.26 4.93 -7.73
C ARG A 146 10.38 5.33 -9.20
N LEU A 147 11.36 4.78 -9.90
CA LEU A 147 11.53 4.96 -11.34
C LEU A 147 11.04 3.72 -12.08
N ILE A 148 10.23 3.93 -13.11
CA ILE A 148 9.61 2.88 -13.92
C ILE A 148 10.07 3.10 -15.37
N PRO A 149 11.04 2.34 -15.87
CA PRO A 149 11.38 2.32 -17.28
C PRO A 149 10.18 1.86 -18.12
N ILE A 150 9.89 2.58 -19.21
CA ILE A 150 8.77 2.31 -20.12
C ILE A 150 9.29 1.72 -21.43
N GLY A 151 8.66 0.64 -21.89
CA GLY A 151 8.97 -0.05 -23.15
C GLY A 151 9.40 -1.50 -22.94
N ASP A 152 9.92 -2.12 -24.00
CA ASP A 152 10.28 -3.55 -24.02
C ASP A 152 11.61 -3.86 -23.29
N ASN A 153 11.81 -3.28 -22.13
CA ASN A 153 13.01 -3.54 -21.34
C ASN A 153 12.81 -4.82 -20.49
N PRO A 154 13.72 -5.80 -20.58
CA PRO A 154 13.62 -6.99 -19.76
C PRO A 154 13.85 -6.64 -18.28
N HIS A 155 13.30 -7.45 -17.39
CA HIS A 155 13.65 -7.39 -15.98
C HIS A 155 15.13 -7.67 -15.75
N LEU A 156 15.65 -7.16 -14.65
CA LEU A 156 17.00 -7.48 -14.18
C LEU A 156 17.13 -8.98 -13.92
N SER A 157 18.37 -9.49 -13.88
CA SER A 157 18.63 -10.86 -13.46
C SER A 157 18.03 -11.13 -12.07
N ALA A 158 17.47 -12.33 -11.85
CA ALA A 158 16.73 -12.69 -10.63
C ALA A 158 17.58 -12.62 -9.34
N ASP A 159 18.89 -12.59 -9.44
CA ASP A 159 19.83 -12.41 -8.34
C ASP A 159 20.03 -10.93 -7.94
N LEU A 160 19.59 -9.99 -8.79
CA LEU A 160 19.59 -8.56 -8.49
C LEU A 160 18.26 -8.13 -7.87
N THR A 161 18.18 -8.24 -6.56
CA THR A 161 16.95 -7.92 -5.81
C THR A 161 16.98 -6.50 -5.23
N GLN A 162 15.81 -5.86 -5.12
CA GLN A 162 15.66 -4.50 -4.64
C GLN A 162 14.56 -4.39 -3.57
N TRP A 163 14.55 -3.28 -2.83
CA TRP A 163 13.54 -3.00 -1.82
C TRP A 163 12.13 -2.88 -2.40
N LEU A 164 11.99 -2.16 -3.53
CA LEU A 164 10.72 -1.97 -4.24
C LEU A 164 10.56 -2.94 -5.42
N GLY A 165 11.45 -3.94 -5.53
CA GLY A 165 11.50 -4.80 -6.70
C GLY A 165 12.01 -4.06 -7.95
N ASP A 166 12.05 -4.78 -9.07
CA ASP A 166 12.41 -4.26 -10.38
C ASP A 166 11.15 -4.01 -11.20
N SER A 167 10.87 -2.74 -11.50
CA SER A 167 9.67 -2.29 -12.18
C SER A 167 9.91 -2.15 -13.69
N ARG A 168 8.95 -2.63 -14.50
CA ARG A 168 8.91 -2.43 -15.95
C ARG A 168 7.50 -2.01 -16.36
N GLY A 169 7.40 -0.93 -17.11
CA GLY A 169 6.14 -0.35 -17.49
C GLY A 169 5.89 -0.35 -19.01
N TYR A 170 4.64 -0.47 -19.39
CA TYR A 170 4.18 -0.30 -20.75
C TYR A 170 2.76 0.27 -20.79
N TRP A 171 2.37 0.80 -21.96
CA TRP A 171 1.05 1.41 -22.09
C TRP A 171 0.07 0.48 -22.77
N GLU A 172 -1.11 0.31 -22.18
CA GLU A 172 -2.30 -0.28 -22.79
C GLU A 172 -3.38 0.80 -22.93
N GLY A 173 -3.41 1.46 -24.08
CA GLY A 173 -4.31 2.61 -24.27
C GLY A 173 -3.99 3.75 -23.30
N ASN A 174 -4.92 4.08 -22.41
CA ASN A 174 -4.77 5.10 -21.37
C ASN A 174 -4.36 4.53 -20.00
N THR A 175 -3.99 3.27 -19.95
CA THR A 175 -3.54 2.58 -18.73
C THR A 175 -2.04 2.35 -18.78
N LEU A 176 -1.32 2.82 -17.77
CA LEU A 176 0.04 2.39 -17.50
C LEU A 176 0.00 1.06 -16.75
N VAL A 177 0.55 0.02 -17.35
CA VAL A 177 0.74 -1.28 -16.70
C VAL A 177 2.18 -1.37 -16.22
N VAL A 178 2.38 -1.81 -14.98
CA VAL A 178 3.71 -1.98 -14.39
C VAL A 178 3.84 -3.37 -13.81
N GLU A 179 4.78 -4.14 -14.31
CA GLU A 179 5.14 -5.44 -13.75
C GLU A 179 6.34 -5.27 -12.81
N VAL A 180 6.26 -5.90 -11.64
CA VAL A 180 7.31 -5.80 -10.62
C VAL A 180 7.67 -7.18 -10.11
N THR A 181 8.95 -7.46 -10.13
CA THR A 181 9.56 -8.70 -9.63
C THR A 181 10.82 -8.38 -8.84
N ASN A 182 11.64 -9.35 -8.51
CA ASN A 182 12.95 -9.17 -7.87
C ASN A 182 12.93 -8.42 -6.54
N PHE A 183 11.93 -8.68 -5.72
CA PHE A 183 11.88 -8.16 -4.35
C PHE A 183 12.97 -8.80 -3.48
N ASN A 184 13.55 -8.04 -2.55
CA ASN A 184 14.59 -8.56 -1.65
C ASN A 184 14.04 -9.35 -0.45
N GLY A 185 12.72 -9.44 -0.29
CA GLY A 185 12.04 -10.17 0.79
C GLY A 185 12.17 -9.56 2.18
N ARG A 186 12.75 -8.37 2.31
CA ARG A 186 12.91 -7.70 3.61
C ARG A 186 11.72 -6.84 4.01
N VAL A 187 10.81 -6.58 3.07
CA VAL A 187 9.52 -5.94 3.28
C VAL A 187 8.47 -6.82 2.63
N SER A 188 7.47 -7.19 3.38
CA SER A 188 6.38 -8.00 2.87
C SER A 188 5.05 -7.25 2.98
N PHE A 189 4.22 -7.36 1.95
CA PHE A 189 2.84 -6.90 1.98
C PHE A 189 1.92 -8.06 2.34
N GLN A 190 1.19 -7.94 3.44
CA GLN A 190 0.26 -8.99 3.93
C GLN A 190 0.91 -10.38 4.10
N GLY A 191 2.23 -10.42 4.29
CA GLY A 191 3.00 -11.66 4.42
C GLY A 191 3.54 -12.22 3.10
N SER A 192 3.50 -11.46 2.01
CA SER A 192 4.05 -11.85 0.71
C SER A 192 5.52 -12.25 0.80
N SER A 193 5.93 -13.17 -0.07
CA SER A 193 7.29 -13.65 -0.19
C SER A 193 8.15 -12.74 -1.09
N LYS A 194 9.45 -13.03 -1.15
CA LYS A 194 10.35 -12.35 -2.09
C LYS A 194 10.07 -12.72 -3.56
N ASP A 195 9.38 -13.82 -3.80
CA ASP A 195 9.05 -14.34 -5.13
C ASP A 195 7.69 -13.82 -5.63
N MET A 196 7.06 -12.91 -4.89
CA MET A 196 5.84 -12.21 -5.27
C MET A 196 6.03 -11.53 -6.63
N LYS A 197 5.04 -11.67 -7.50
CA LYS A 197 4.86 -10.84 -8.70
C LYS A 197 3.75 -9.85 -8.43
N LEU A 198 4.02 -8.59 -8.68
CA LEU A 198 3.06 -7.52 -8.55
C LEU A 198 2.81 -6.93 -9.94
N THR A 199 1.55 -6.88 -10.34
CA THR A 199 1.12 -6.15 -11.54
C THR A 199 0.28 -4.98 -11.11
N GLU A 200 0.67 -3.78 -11.50
CA GLU A 200 -0.04 -2.55 -11.18
C GLU A 200 -0.61 -1.93 -12.45
N ARG A 201 -1.76 -1.30 -12.33
CA ARG A 201 -2.45 -0.62 -13.43
C ARG A 201 -2.90 0.75 -12.97
N PHE A 202 -2.46 1.76 -13.68
CA PHE A 202 -2.81 3.16 -13.44
C PHE A 202 -3.66 3.64 -14.61
N THR A 203 -4.95 3.80 -14.39
CA THR A 203 -5.91 4.19 -15.43
C THR A 203 -6.46 5.58 -15.13
N ARG A 204 -6.23 6.54 -16.04
CA ARG A 204 -6.84 7.87 -15.93
C ARG A 204 -8.32 7.79 -16.29
N ILE A 205 -9.19 7.94 -15.30
CA ILE A 205 -10.65 7.86 -15.48
C ILE A 205 -11.22 9.24 -15.86
N SER A 206 -10.74 10.30 -15.18
CA SER A 206 -11.07 11.70 -15.49
C SER A 206 -9.85 12.58 -15.25
N PRO A 207 -9.91 13.89 -15.51
CA PRO A 207 -8.83 14.81 -15.14
C PRO A 207 -8.46 14.76 -13.66
N GLU A 208 -9.42 14.50 -12.79
CA GLU A 208 -9.25 14.53 -11.33
C GLU A 208 -9.16 13.14 -10.70
N LEU A 209 -9.37 12.06 -11.50
CA LEU A 209 -9.47 10.69 -10.97
C LEU A 209 -8.52 9.74 -11.69
N LEU A 210 -7.64 9.12 -10.91
CA LEU A 210 -6.79 8.02 -11.32
C LEU A 210 -7.21 6.75 -10.57
N GLU A 211 -7.56 5.71 -11.30
CA GLU A 211 -7.78 4.39 -10.71
C GLU A 211 -6.44 3.67 -10.62
N TYR A 212 -6.12 3.20 -9.43
CA TYR A 212 -4.99 2.34 -9.17
C TYR A 212 -5.47 0.94 -8.83
N GLU A 213 -5.15 -0.01 -9.68
CA GLU A 213 -5.41 -1.44 -9.48
C GLU A 213 -4.09 -2.16 -9.31
N PHE A 214 -4.05 -3.14 -8.43
CA PHE A 214 -2.89 -4.02 -8.33
C PHE A 214 -3.30 -5.47 -8.13
N THR A 215 -2.56 -6.37 -8.76
CA THR A 215 -2.69 -7.82 -8.62
C THR A 215 -1.44 -8.39 -7.98
N ILE A 216 -1.63 -9.22 -6.97
CA ILE A 216 -0.55 -9.99 -6.34
C ILE A 216 -0.68 -11.45 -6.76
N ASP A 217 0.39 -11.98 -7.33
CA ASP A 217 0.57 -13.40 -7.61
C ASP A 217 1.76 -13.92 -6.80
N ASP A 218 1.47 -14.65 -5.73
CA ASP A 218 2.48 -15.24 -4.85
C ASP A 218 2.02 -16.64 -4.39
N PRO A 219 2.26 -17.66 -5.20
CA PRO A 219 1.81 -19.03 -4.94
C PRO A 219 2.50 -19.68 -3.73
N ALA A 220 3.56 -19.06 -3.18
CA ALA A 220 4.14 -19.50 -1.92
C ALA A 220 3.25 -19.14 -0.72
N VAL A 221 2.45 -18.08 -0.86
CA VAL A 221 1.66 -17.51 0.25
C VAL A 221 0.16 -17.74 0.07
N TRP A 222 -0.40 -17.45 -1.10
CA TRP A 222 -1.83 -17.59 -1.38
C TRP A 222 -2.14 -18.72 -2.36
N THR A 223 -3.32 -19.28 -2.22
CA THR A 223 -3.79 -20.36 -3.10
C THR A 223 -4.20 -19.89 -4.49
N ALA A 224 -4.38 -18.60 -4.69
CA ALA A 224 -4.68 -17.94 -5.96
C ALA A 224 -4.17 -16.51 -5.96
N PRO A 225 -3.93 -15.89 -7.13
CA PRO A 225 -3.72 -14.46 -7.24
C PRO A 225 -4.95 -13.68 -6.75
N TRP A 226 -4.75 -12.42 -6.39
CA TRP A 226 -5.83 -11.54 -5.98
C TRP A 226 -5.58 -10.10 -6.40
N THR A 227 -6.66 -9.36 -6.62
CA THR A 227 -6.62 -8.00 -7.15
C THR A 227 -7.37 -7.03 -6.23
N ALA A 228 -6.77 -5.88 -6.02
CA ALA A 228 -7.41 -4.78 -5.31
C ALA A 228 -7.37 -3.50 -6.15
N VAL A 229 -8.32 -2.59 -5.89
CA VAL A 229 -8.45 -1.32 -6.61
C VAL A 229 -8.70 -0.16 -5.66
N PHE A 230 -8.11 1.00 -5.98
CA PHE A 230 -8.23 2.24 -5.23
C PHE A 230 -8.38 3.43 -6.15
N PRO A 231 -9.28 4.37 -5.86
CA PRO A 231 -9.30 5.66 -6.53
C PRO A 231 -8.28 6.62 -5.89
N PHE A 232 -7.49 7.30 -6.71
CA PHE A 232 -6.68 8.46 -6.33
C PHE A 232 -7.30 9.73 -6.90
N VAL A 233 -7.59 10.67 -6.02
CA VAL A 233 -8.13 11.97 -6.42
C VAL A 233 -6.98 12.95 -6.56
N MET A 234 -6.97 13.67 -7.69
CA MET A 234 -6.04 14.77 -7.92
C MET A 234 -6.58 16.03 -7.25
N ASP A 235 -5.80 16.64 -6.41
CA ASP A 235 -6.13 17.92 -5.77
C ASP A 235 -4.89 18.84 -5.74
N ASP A 236 -4.69 19.56 -6.82
CA ASP A 236 -3.59 20.54 -6.93
C ASP A 236 -3.90 21.85 -6.18
N SER A 237 -5.14 22.03 -5.71
CA SER A 237 -5.59 23.30 -5.15
C SER A 237 -5.36 23.43 -3.64
N GLN A 238 -5.25 22.30 -2.95
CA GLN A 238 -5.24 22.26 -1.48
C GLN A 238 -4.08 21.46 -0.90
N TYR A 239 -3.33 20.75 -1.73
CA TYR A 239 -2.28 19.85 -1.25
C TYR A 239 -0.95 20.12 -1.98
N GLU A 240 0.03 20.55 -1.21
CA GLU A 240 1.42 20.62 -1.66
C GLU A 240 2.21 19.48 -1.03
N LEU A 241 3.01 18.78 -1.84
CA LEU A 241 3.95 17.80 -1.33
C LEU A 241 5.01 18.51 -0.50
N ILE A 242 5.09 18.15 0.77
CA ILE A 242 6.10 18.66 1.68
C ILE A 242 7.22 17.65 1.87
N GLU A 243 8.39 18.13 2.27
CA GLU A 243 9.50 17.25 2.63
C GLU A 243 9.15 16.43 3.87
N TYR A 244 9.28 15.12 3.76
CA TYR A 244 9.23 14.22 4.91
C TYR A 244 10.65 13.95 5.41
N ALA A 245 11.11 14.78 6.34
CA ALA A 245 12.44 14.71 6.92
C ALA A 245 12.57 13.54 7.92
N CYS A 246 12.50 12.31 7.42
CA CYS A 246 12.40 11.09 8.23
C CYS A 246 13.63 10.88 9.10
N HIS A 247 14.82 11.10 8.56
CA HIS A 247 16.07 10.82 9.27
C HIS A 247 16.34 11.83 10.38
N GLU A 248 16.08 13.10 10.13
CA GLU A 248 16.39 14.21 11.02
C GLU A 248 15.56 14.17 12.31
N GLY A 249 14.32 13.71 12.21
CA GLY A 249 13.38 13.58 13.34
C GLY A 249 13.25 12.18 13.91
N ASN A 250 14.07 11.20 13.49
CA ASN A 250 13.91 9.80 13.87
C ASN A 250 14.41 9.48 15.29
N TYR A 251 13.79 10.11 16.29
CA TYR A 251 14.04 9.77 17.69
C TYR A 251 13.51 8.38 18.10
N ALA A 252 12.58 7.83 17.32
CA ALA A 252 12.00 6.53 17.59
C ALA A 252 13.06 5.43 17.60
N MET A 253 13.98 5.42 16.64
CA MET A 253 15.08 4.44 16.59
C MET A 253 15.91 4.45 17.88
N THR A 254 16.38 5.63 18.29
CA THR A 254 17.19 5.78 19.49
C THR A 254 16.42 5.36 20.75
N ASN A 255 15.16 5.81 20.87
CA ASN A 255 14.35 5.54 22.06
C ASN A 255 14.00 4.05 22.21
N ILE A 256 13.63 3.38 21.12
CA ILE A 256 13.31 1.95 21.13
C ILE A 256 14.52 1.12 21.51
N LEU A 257 15.68 1.40 20.88
CA LEU A 257 16.92 0.67 21.19
C LEU A 257 17.44 0.96 22.59
N SER A 258 17.30 2.19 23.09
CA SER A 258 17.66 2.52 24.48
C SER A 258 16.74 1.84 25.49
N GLY A 259 15.43 1.79 25.20
CA GLY A 259 14.48 1.06 26.04
C GLY A 259 14.78 -0.45 26.08
N ALA A 260 15.16 -1.02 24.93
CA ALA A 260 15.57 -2.40 24.82
C ALA A 260 16.78 -2.70 25.74
N ARG A 261 17.81 -1.86 25.70
CA ARG A 261 19.00 -2.01 26.57
C ARG A 261 18.66 -1.86 28.06
N ALA A 262 17.76 -0.96 28.42
CA ALA A 262 17.31 -0.82 29.80
C ALA A 262 16.61 -2.09 30.29
N SER A 263 15.71 -2.65 29.48
CA SER A 263 14.98 -3.89 29.84
C SER A 263 15.89 -5.11 30.00
N GLU A 264 16.99 -5.18 29.26
CA GLU A 264 18.01 -6.25 29.42
C GLU A 264 18.70 -6.15 30.80
N GLN A 265 19.05 -4.94 31.25
CA GLN A 265 19.70 -4.71 32.53
C GLN A 265 18.80 -5.04 33.71
N ASP A 266 17.49 -4.81 33.57
CA ASP A 266 16.52 -5.13 34.63
C ASP A 266 16.23 -6.64 34.76
N SER A 267 16.65 -7.44 33.78
CA SER A 267 16.45 -8.89 33.73
C SER A 267 17.65 -9.71 34.21
N GLU A 268 18.80 -9.07 34.44
CA GLU A 268 19.99 -9.64 35.09
C GLU A 268 19.96 -9.47 36.64
#